data_8859a0642180f5cbb84a2fd574901c69
#
_entry.id   8859a0642180f5cbb84a2fd574901c69
#
_cell.length_a   1.000
_cell.length_b   1.000
_cell.length_c   1.000
_cell.angle_alpha   90.00
_cell.angle_beta   90.00
_cell.angle_gamma   90.00
#
_symmetry.space_group_name_H-M   'P 1'
#
loop_
_entity.id
_entity.type
_entity.pdbx_description
1 polymer ?
#
loop_
_entity_poly.entity_id
_entity_poly.type
_entity_poly.pdbx_seq_one_letter_code
_entity_poly.pdbx_strand_id
1 'polypeptide(L)'
;MLFRSGSVNSIEFAVRAAAEHQARAGIDLPLYYYVFDAEIPGWDHPGTFHSVDLWFFFETLAKCWRPFRGKHYDLARQMCDYWANFIKTGDPNGEGSDSEPLPLWPALDPASPARMNFGDTAAPRPAPMSRLMEFLLDKYLERMEK
;
A
#
# COMPACT_ATOMS: atom_id res chain seq x y z
N MET A 1 8.90 4.59 -13.19
CA MET A 1 10.29 4.35 -12.71
C MET A 1 10.39 2.89 -12.34
N LEU A 2 11.05 2.07 -13.17
CA LEU A 2 11.26 0.65 -12.89
C LEU A 2 12.31 0.52 -11.79
N PHE A 3 11.89 0.18 -10.58
CA PHE A 3 12.82 -0.23 -9.53
C PHE A 3 13.44 -1.56 -9.95
N ARG A 4 14.72 -1.53 -10.32
CA ARG A 4 15.48 -2.75 -10.60
C ARG A 4 15.54 -3.60 -9.32
N SER A 5 15.40 -4.91 -9.48
CA SER A 5 15.62 -5.88 -8.41
C SER A 5 16.98 -5.61 -7.75
N GLY A 6 16.97 -5.26 -6.46
CA GLY A 6 18.16 -4.90 -5.68
C GLY A 6 18.20 -3.45 -5.16
N SER A 7 17.27 -2.58 -5.52
CA SER A 7 17.14 -1.27 -4.89
C SER A 7 16.26 -1.37 -3.63
N VAL A 8 16.71 -0.78 -2.54
CA VAL A 8 15.90 -0.62 -1.31
C VAL A 8 15.07 0.64 -1.45
N ASN A 9 13.75 0.50 -1.39
CA ASN A 9 12.85 1.65 -1.31
C ASN A 9 12.81 2.15 0.14
N SER A 10 13.13 3.43 0.35
CA SER A 10 13.19 4.03 1.69
C SER A 10 11.84 4.01 2.42
N ILE A 11 10.72 4.12 1.69
CA ILE A 11 9.38 4.06 2.27
C ILE A 11 9.09 2.62 2.73
N GLU A 12 9.37 1.63 1.89
CA GLU A 12 9.22 0.23 2.27
C GLU A 12 10.10 -0.11 3.48
N PHE A 13 11.36 0.36 3.49
CA PHE A 13 12.26 0.18 4.64
C PHE A 13 11.65 0.74 5.92
N ALA A 14 11.12 1.97 5.89
CA ALA A 14 10.52 2.61 7.06
C ALA A 14 9.30 1.84 7.58
N VAL A 15 8.43 1.34 6.67
CA VAL A 15 7.25 0.52 7.03
C VAL A 15 7.69 -0.79 7.70
N ARG A 16 8.71 -1.47 7.14
CA ARG A 16 9.25 -2.71 7.70
C ARG A 16 9.89 -2.49 9.07
N ALA A 17 10.68 -1.42 9.20
CA ALA A 17 11.32 -1.06 10.46
C ALA A 17 10.28 -0.75 11.55
N ALA A 18 9.19 -0.07 11.20
CA ALA A 18 8.10 0.20 12.12
C ALA A 18 7.41 -1.09 12.57
N ALA A 19 7.12 -2.02 11.66
CA ALA A 19 6.49 -3.30 11.97
C ALA A 19 7.36 -4.14 12.91
N GLU A 20 8.66 -4.27 12.62
CA GLU A 20 9.61 -5.00 13.47
C GLU A 20 9.77 -4.35 14.85
N HIS A 21 9.84 -3.01 14.89
CA HIS A 21 9.92 -2.29 16.15
C HIS A 21 8.68 -2.50 17.02
N GLN A 22 7.48 -2.42 16.44
CA GLN A 22 6.23 -2.71 17.14
C GLN A 22 6.20 -4.14 17.68
N ALA A 23 6.57 -5.13 16.87
CA ALA A 23 6.60 -6.53 17.27
C ALA A 23 7.56 -6.76 18.46
N ARG A 24 8.77 -6.19 18.41
CA ARG A 24 9.76 -6.28 19.50
C ARG A 24 9.33 -5.57 20.77
N ALA A 25 8.62 -4.45 20.63
CA ALA A 25 8.08 -3.67 21.75
C ALA A 25 6.80 -4.28 22.36
N GLY A 26 6.27 -5.36 21.78
CA GLY A 26 4.99 -5.95 22.18
C GLY A 26 3.79 -5.04 21.96
N ILE A 27 3.90 -4.15 20.97
CA ILE A 27 2.83 -3.23 20.59
C ILE A 27 1.90 -3.95 19.61
N ASP A 28 0.69 -4.24 20.05
CA ASP A 28 -0.36 -4.91 19.25
C ASP A 28 -1.23 -3.86 18.54
N LEU A 29 -0.62 -3.15 17.59
CA LEU A 29 -1.32 -2.23 16.70
C LEU A 29 -1.16 -2.70 15.26
N PRO A 30 -2.25 -2.93 14.52
CA PRO A 30 -2.15 -3.35 13.13
C PRO A 30 -1.53 -2.25 12.25
N LEU A 31 -0.60 -2.65 11.41
CA LEU A 31 0.01 -1.80 10.40
C LEU A 31 -0.41 -2.29 9.03
N TYR A 32 -0.95 -1.41 8.20
CA TYR A 32 -1.41 -1.74 6.86
C TYR A 32 -0.47 -1.13 5.82
N TYR A 33 -0.01 -1.98 4.90
CA TYR A 33 0.93 -1.58 3.86
C TYR A 33 0.32 -1.80 2.49
N TYR A 34 0.49 -0.84 1.59
CA TYR A 34 0.04 -0.97 0.21
C TYR A 34 1.10 -0.53 -0.80
N VAL A 35 0.91 -1.00 -2.01
CA VAL A 35 1.59 -0.50 -3.21
C VAL A 35 0.54 -0.14 -4.23
N PHE A 36 0.69 1.05 -4.81
CA PHE A 36 -0.12 1.51 -5.91
C PHE A 36 0.65 1.34 -7.22
N ASP A 37 0.13 0.54 -8.14
CA ASP A 37 0.71 0.27 -9.45
C ASP A 37 -0.34 0.24 -10.59
N ALA A 38 -1.49 0.89 -10.37
CA ALA A 38 -2.51 1.02 -11.40
C ALA A 38 -1.95 1.75 -12.62
N GLU A 39 -2.34 1.26 -13.81
CA GLU A 39 -2.00 1.91 -15.06
C GLU A 39 -2.66 3.29 -15.13
N ILE A 40 -1.84 4.34 -15.30
CA ILE A 40 -2.34 5.69 -15.46
C ILE A 40 -2.50 5.99 -16.95
N PRO A 41 -3.74 6.25 -17.42
CA PRO A 41 -3.99 6.45 -18.83
C PRO A 41 -3.45 7.80 -19.32
N GLY A 42 -2.98 7.82 -20.55
CA GLY A 42 -2.49 9.01 -21.23
C GLY A 42 -1.58 8.67 -22.39
N TRP A 43 -1.47 9.59 -23.35
CA TRP A 43 -0.59 9.44 -24.51
C TRP A 43 0.91 9.51 -24.13
N ASP A 44 1.21 10.06 -22.96
CA ASP A 44 2.54 10.24 -22.40
C ASP A 44 3.08 9.01 -21.65
N HIS A 45 2.27 7.97 -21.48
CA HIS A 45 2.63 6.72 -20.79
C HIS A 45 3.41 6.95 -19.49
N PRO A 46 2.86 7.71 -18.52
CA PRO A 46 3.60 8.18 -17.37
C PRO A 46 4.00 7.07 -16.39
N GLY A 47 3.37 5.89 -16.47
CA GLY A 47 3.43 4.89 -15.42
C GLY A 47 2.84 5.39 -14.11
N THR A 48 3.15 4.72 -13.02
CA THR A 48 2.84 5.24 -11.67
C THR A 48 3.91 6.24 -11.23
N PHE A 49 3.49 7.36 -10.66
CA PHE A 49 4.38 8.41 -10.18
C PHE A 49 3.95 8.88 -8.78
N HIS A 50 4.80 9.64 -8.12
CA HIS A 50 4.57 10.11 -6.76
C HIS A 50 3.23 10.85 -6.62
N SER A 51 2.45 10.50 -5.60
CA SER A 51 1.15 11.08 -5.24
C SER A 51 0.02 10.86 -6.25
N VAL A 52 0.19 10.03 -7.26
CA VAL A 52 -0.88 9.71 -8.22
C VAL A 52 -2.06 8.97 -7.57
N ASP A 53 -1.79 8.19 -6.55
CA ASP A 53 -2.74 7.46 -5.71
C ASP A 53 -3.74 8.39 -4.99
N LEU A 54 -3.35 9.64 -4.72
CA LEU A 54 -4.24 10.63 -4.10
C LEU A 54 -5.49 10.93 -4.95
N TRP A 55 -5.37 10.89 -6.27
CA TRP A 55 -6.53 11.06 -7.15
C TRP A 55 -7.57 9.95 -6.95
N PHE A 56 -7.12 8.75 -6.64
CA PHE A 56 -7.97 7.60 -6.36
C PHE A 56 -8.55 7.68 -4.94
N PHE A 57 -7.72 7.87 -3.93
CA PHE A 57 -8.19 7.97 -2.54
C PHE A 57 -9.21 9.10 -2.30
N PHE A 58 -9.13 10.20 -3.05
CA PHE A 58 -10.06 11.32 -2.95
C PHE A 58 -11.12 11.35 -4.05
N GLU A 59 -11.21 10.30 -4.89
CA GLU A 59 -12.15 10.21 -6.00
C GLU A 59 -12.17 11.45 -6.92
N THR A 60 -11.00 12.04 -7.17
CA THR A 60 -10.86 13.29 -7.95
C THR A 60 -10.48 13.05 -9.41
N LEU A 61 -10.58 11.82 -9.90
CA LEU A 61 -10.19 11.44 -11.27
C LEU A 61 -10.86 12.29 -12.34
N ALA A 62 -12.14 12.62 -12.15
CA ALA A 62 -12.91 13.45 -13.09
C ALA A 62 -12.40 14.89 -13.22
N LYS A 63 -11.58 15.36 -12.27
CA LYS A 63 -10.96 16.69 -12.31
C LYS A 63 -9.62 16.70 -13.07
N CYS A 64 -9.13 15.52 -13.46
CA CYS A 64 -7.90 15.38 -14.22
C CYS A 64 -8.20 15.29 -15.73
N TRP A 65 -7.29 15.81 -16.57
CA TRP A 65 -7.41 15.74 -18.02
C TRP A 65 -7.23 14.33 -18.61
N ARG A 66 -6.73 13.37 -17.79
CA ARG A 66 -6.43 12.00 -18.23
C ARG A 66 -7.70 11.23 -18.54
N PRO A 67 -7.69 10.37 -19.58
CA PRO A 67 -8.88 9.61 -20.01
C PRO A 67 -9.15 8.41 -19.11
N PHE A 68 -9.40 8.65 -17.82
CA PHE A 68 -9.81 7.61 -16.88
C PHE A 68 -11.14 6.96 -17.32
N ARG A 69 -11.27 5.65 -17.09
CA ARG A 69 -12.43 4.84 -17.49
C ARG A 69 -12.98 4.08 -16.31
N GLY A 70 -14.07 3.32 -16.50
CA GLY A 70 -14.80 2.57 -15.47
C GLY A 70 -13.90 1.91 -14.43
N LYS A 71 -12.98 1.02 -14.83
CA LYS A 71 -12.07 0.33 -13.90
C LYS A 71 -11.29 1.27 -12.96
N HIS A 72 -10.93 2.47 -13.42
CA HIS A 72 -10.21 3.44 -12.59
C HIS A 72 -11.14 4.06 -11.53
N TYR A 73 -12.38 4.33 -11.90
CA TYR A 73 -13.38 4.85 -10.96
C TYR A 73 -13.79 3.78 -9.95
N ASP A 74 -13.90 2.51 -10.38
CA ASP A 74 -14.19 1.39 -9.49
C ASP A 74 -13.06 1.19 -8.47
N LEU A 75 -11.80 1.24 -8.92
CA LEU A 75 -10.64 1.21 -8.03
C LEU A 75 -10.60 2.41 -7.08
N ALA A 76 -10.90 3.62 -7.58
CA ALA A 76 -10.91 4.84 -6.76
C ALA A 76 -11.95 4.73 -5.64
N ARG A 77 -13.17 4.23 -5.95
CA ARG A 77 -14.21 3.99 -4.95
C ARG A 77 -13.74 3.01 -3.88
N GLN A 78 -13.20 1.85 -4.28
CA GLN A 78 -12.67 0.87 -3.34
C GLN A 78 -11.57 1.47 -2.44
N MET A 79 -10.64 2.24 -3.02
CA MET A 79 -9.57 2.90 -2.25
C MET A 79 -10.14 3.93 -1.27
N CYS A 80 -11.14 4.70 -1.68
CA CYS A 80 -11.84 5.64 -0.79
C CYS A 80 -12.56 4.91 0.35
N ASP A 81 -13.23 3.80 0.05
CA ASP A 81 -13.93 2.98 1.03
C ASP A 81 -12.98 2.38 2.08
N TYR A 82 -11.84 1.82 1.68
CA TYR A 82 -10.78 1.36 2.60
C TYR A 82 -10.30 2.50 3.52
N TRP A 83 -10.08 3.67 2.94
CA TRP A 83 -9.62 4.84 3.68
C TRP A 83 -10.67 5.31 4.69
N ALA A 84 -11.94 5.33 4.26
CA ALA A 84 -13.07 5.69 5.12
C ALA A 84 -13.25 4.71 6.29
N ASN A 85 -13.14 3.40 6.02
CA ASN A 85 -13.20 2.38 7.06
C ASN A 85 -12.05 2.54 8.06
N PHE A 86 -10.83 2.71 7.58
CA PHE A 86 -9.65 2.89 8.44
C PHE A 86 -9.78 4.14 9.33
N ILE A 87 -10.24 5.27 8.78
CA ILE A 87 -10.44 6.50 9.57
C ILE A 87 -11.49 6.30 10.67
N LYS A 88 -12.53 5.52 10.41
CA LYS A 88 -13.61 5.29 11.36
C LYS A 88 -13.27 4.29 12.46
N THR A 89 -12.50 3.25 12.12
CA THR A 89 -12.35 2.06 12.97
C THR A 89 -10.89 1.69 13.29
N GLY A 90 -9.92 2.22 12.53
CA GLY A 90 -8.52 1.76 12.57
C GLY A 90 -8.27 0.49 11.76
N ASP A 91 -9.30 -0.06 11.11
CA ASP A 91 -9.24 -1.22 10.22
C ASP A 91 -9.77 -0.83 8.84
N PRO A 92 -9.00 -1.00 7.74
CA PRO A 92 -9.48 -0.69 6.40
C PRO A 92 -10.53 -1.68 5.90
N ASN A 93 -10.62 -2.86 6.50
CA ASN A 93 -11.51 -3.93 6.08
C ASN A 93 -12.99 -3.63 6.43
N GLY A 94 -13.90 -4.31 5.74
CA GLY A 94 -15.34 -4.14 5.92
C GLY A 94 -16.08 -4.10 4.60
N GLU A 95 -17.23 -3.44 4.62
CA GLU A 95 -18.06 -3.23 3.45
C GLU A 95 -17.66 -1.94 2.71
N GLY A 96 -17.82 -1.95 1.40
CA GLY A 96 -17.74 -0.78 0.55
C GLY A 96 -19.03 0.06 0.60
N SER A 97 -19.03 1.18 -0.09
CA SER A 97 -20.19 2.07 -0.22
C SER A 97 -21.40 1.44 -0.93
N ASP A 98 -21.18 0.34 -1.65
CA ASP A 98 -22.21 -0.48 -2.28
C ASP A 98 -22.74 -1.62 -1.38
N SER A 99 -22.29 -1.68 -0.12
CA SER A 99 -22.59 -2.74 0.86
C SER A 99 -22.02 -4.12 0.50
N GLU A 100 -21.11 -4.19 -0.46
CA GLU A 100 -20.38 -5.41 -0.75
C GLU A 100 -19.08 -5.47 0.06
N PRO A 101 -18.64 -6.68 0.48
CA PRO A 101 -17.40 -6.80 1.23
C PRO A 101 -16.20 -6.44 0.38
N LEU A 102 -15.33 -5.59 0.90
CA LEU A 102 -14.06 -5.26 0.26
C LEU A 102 -13.11 -6.48 0.32
N PRO A 103 -12.24 -6.68 -0.69
CA PRO A 103 -11.16 -7.66 -0.61
C PRO A 103 -10.32 -7.46 0.65
N LEU A 104 -10.00 -8.54 1.36
CA LEU A 104 -9.26 -8.46 2.62
C LEU A 104 -7.90 -7.76 2.43
N TRP A 105 -7.69 -6.66 3.13
CA TRP A 105 -6.39 -6.01 3.26
C TRP A 105 -5.69 -6.57 4.51
N PRO A 106 -4.68 -7.43 4.36
CA PRO A 106 -4.01 -8.04 5.51
C PRO A 106 -3.17 -6.99 6.26
N ALA A 107 -3.20 -7.05 7.59
CA ALA A 107 -2.19 -6.36 8.37
C ALA A 107 -0.80 -6.92 8.04
N LEU A 108 0.22 -6.06 8.11
CA LEU A 108 1.60 -6.47 7.85
C LEU A 108 2.12 -7.29 9.03
N ASP A 109 2.28 -8.58 8.80
CA ASP A 109 2.92 -9.52 9.71
C ASP A 109 4.37 -9.73 9.27
N PRO A 110 5.39 -9.43 10.11
CA PRO A 110 6.78 -9.70 9.78
C PRO A 110 7.07 -11.16 9.45
N ALA A 111 6.35 -12.11 10.08
CA ALA A 111 6.56 -13.55 9.84
C ALA A 111 5.95 -14.03 8.52
N SER A 112 4.90 -13.38 8.04
CA SER A 112 4.20 -13.71 6.79
C SER A 112 3.81 -12.43 6.05
N PRO A 113 4.79 -11.67 5.54
CA PRO A 113 4.53 -10.33 5.05
C PRO A 113 3.65 -10.32 3.79
N ALA A 114 2.56 -9.61 3.89
CA ALA A 114 1.63 -9.34 2.80
C ALA A 114 1.32 -7.84 2.72
N ARG A 115 0.84 -7.41 1.58
CA ARG A 115 0.44 -6.03 1.33
C ARG A 115 -0.80 -5.97 0.46
N MET A 116 -1.54 -4.90 0.51
CA MET A 116 -2.54 -4.59 -0.50
C MET A 116 -1.85 -4.05 -1.75
N ASN A 117 -2.25 -4.55 -2.92
CA ASN A 117 -1.81 -4.03 -4.21
C ASN A 117 -3.00 -3.37 -4.91
N PHE A 118 -2.90 -2.09 -5.16
CA PHE A 118 -3.86 -1.32 -5.95
C PHE A 118 -3.36 -1.19 -7.38
N GLY A 119 -3.69 -2.19 -8.20
CA GLY A 119 -3.38 -2.26 -9.63
C GLY A 119 -4.64 -2.13 -10.48
N ASP A 120 -4.85 -3.04 -11.41
CA ASP A 120 -6.13 -3.12 -12.15
C ASP A 120 -7.33 -3.44 -11.23
N THR A 121 -7.04 -4.09 -10.11
CA THR A 121 -7.98 -4.37 -9.01
C THR A 121 -7.26 -4.27 -7.69
N ALA A 122 -7.99 -4.07 -6.59
CA ALA A 122 -7.45 -4.20 -5.25
C ALA A 122 -7.30 -5.68 -4.89
N ALA A 123 -6.10 -6.13 -4.56
CA ALA A 123 -5.85 -7.52 -4.19
C ALA A 123 -4.67 -7.66 -3.22
N PRO A 124 -4.75 -8.52 -2.19
CA PRO A 124 -3.60 -8.82 -1.36
C PRO A 124 -2.53 -9.57 -2.15
N ARG A 125 -1.26 -9.26 -1.87
CA ARG A 125 -0.10 -9.90 -2.47
C ARG A 125 0.95 -10.21 -1.41
N PRO A 126 1.68 -11.32 -1.55
CA PRO A 126 2.89 -11.54 -0.76
C PRO A 126 3.88 -10.38 -0.95
N ALA A 127 4.56 -10.04 0.12
CA ALA A 127 5.52 -8.94 0.13
C ALA A 127 6.87 -9.40 0.73
N PRO A 128 7.54 -10.40 0.14
CA PRO A 128 8.83 -10.89 0.64
C PRO A 128 9.87 -9.77 0.60
N MET A 129 10.75 -9.74 1.58
CA MET A 129 11.90 -8.83 1.58
C MET A 129 13.00 -9.35 0.67
N SER A 130 13.77 -8.43 0.08
CA SER A 130 15.03 -8.79 -0.56
C SER A 130 16.10 -9.02 0.50
N ARG A 131 17.13 -9.84 0.21
CA ARG A 131 18.27 -10.07 1.12
C ARG A 131 18.96 -8.76 1.54
N LEU A 132 19.02 -7.78 0.65
CA LEU A 132 19.57 -6.48 0.98
C LEU A 132 18.69 -5.72 1.98
N MET A 133 17.37 -5.78 1.81
CA MET A 133 16.42 -5.18 2.74
C MET A 133 16.53 -5.81 4.12
N GLU A 134 16.56 -7.14 4.19
CA GLU A 134 16.76 -7.91 5.43
C GLU A 134 18.04 -7.47 6.14
N PHE A 135 19.16 -7.48 5.44
CA PHE A 135 20.45 -7.08 6.00
C PHE A 135 20.44 -5.64 6.55
N LEU A 136 19.87 -4.70 5.80
CA LEU A 136 19.80 -3.30 6.24
C LEU A 136 18.87 -3.12 7.43
N LEU A 137 17.76 -3.84 7.47
CA LEU A 137 16.83 -3.82 8.58
C LEU A 137 17.47 -4.38 9.86
N ASP A 138 18.17 -5.50 9.78
CA ASP A 138 18.90 -6.08 10.91
C ASP A 138 19.92 -5.07 11.46
N LYS A 139 20.72 -4.46 10.58
CA LYS A 139 21.71 -3.45 10.99
C LYS A 139 21.09 -2.20 11.60
N TYR A 140 19.92 -1.80 11.14
CA TYR A 140 19.19 -0.70 11.73
C TYR A 140 18.70 -1.03 13.13
N LEU A 141 18.08 -2.20 13.31
CA LEU A 141 17.53 -2.63 14.59
C LEU A 141 18.63 -2.86 15.64
N GLU A 142 19.77 -3.45 15.28
CA GLU A 142 20.95 -3.60 16.16
C GLU A 142 21.47 -2.24 16.71
N ARG A 143 21.28 -1.15 15.97
CA ARG A 143 21.68 0.20 16.40
C ARG A 143 20.68 0.86 17.34
N MET A 144 19.39 0.50 17.20
CA MET A 144 18.34 1.05 18.05
C MET A 144 18.29 0.43 19.44
N GLU A 145 18.93 -0.75 19.62
CA GLU A 145 19.02 -1.47 20.90
C GLU A 145 20.21 -1.03 21.79
N LYS A 146 21.07 -0.13 21.28
CA LYS A 146 22.24 0.42 21.99
C LYS A 146 21.95 1.78 22.58
#